data_19972a1a8e6c5eb8330d90ccc9d6aabe
#
_entry.id   19972a1a8e6c5eb8330d90ccc9d6aabe
#
_cell.length_a   1.000
_cell.length_b   1.000
_cell.length_c   1.000
_cell.angle_alpha   90.00
_cell.angle_beta   90.00
_cell.angle_gamma   90.00
#
_symmetry.space_group_name_H-M   'P 1'
#
loop_
_entity.id
_entity.type
_entity.pdbx_description
1 polymer ?
#
loop_
_entity_poly.entity_id
_entity_poly.type
_entity_poly.pdbx_seq_one_letter_code
_entity_poly.pdbx_strand_id
1 'polypeptide(L)'
;TDKIFQLVEQMLYYARSGNTEKDFFIKQLHLEDVIHYVILKFRRSLMENKAIISIHDIDHIIYTDEKWLMFILSQIVQNSIKYFDKQENRLTIYSQDNGTNILLVIEDNGCGIKESDLSRVFEKGFTGSNRTKTNATGMGLYLSKKLCNRLGLKLNIASEEKEYTKLTLTFPKGTVHNFSN
;
A
#
# COMPACT_ATOMS: atom_id res chain seq x y z
N THR A 1 -14.94 2.13 -10.19
CA THR A 1 -13.50 2.28 -9.79
C THR A 1 -13.04 3.71 -10.03
N ASP A 2 -13.31 4.32 -11.20
CA ASP A 2 -12.87 5.68 -11.52
C ASP A 2 -13.49 6.75 -10.62
N LYS A 3 -14.75 6.58 -10.19
CA LYS A 3 -15.43 7.51 -9.27
C LYS A 3 -14.75 7.58 -7.90
N ILE A 4 -14.27 6.44 -7.36
CA ILE A 4 -13.57 6.40 -6.07
C ILE A 4 -12.23 7.11 -6.19
N PHE A 5 -11.49 6.90 -7.27
CA PHE A 5 -10.22 7.57 -7.52
C PHE A 5 -10.39 9.08 -7.70
N GLN A 6 -11.41 9.51 -8.45
CA GLN A 6 -11.75 10.93 -8.59
C GLN A 6 -12.11 11.56 -7.25
N LEU A 7 -12.86 10.85 -6.39
CA LEU A 7 -13.23 11.33 -5.07
C LEU A 7 -12.01 11.49 -4.16
N VAL A 8 -11.08 10.53 -4.20
CA VAL A 8 -9.81 10.60 -3.45
C VAL A 8 -8.94 11.76 -3.97
N GLU A 9 -8.83 11.95 -5.28
CA GLU A 9 -8.10 13.10 -5.85
C GLU A 9 -8.75 14.43 -5.45
N GLN A 10 -10.07 14.53 -5.48
CA GLN A 10 -10.78 15.72 -5.00
C GLN A 10 -10.50 15.97 -3.51
N MET A 11 -10.60 14.94 -2.66
CA MET A 11 -10.29 15.07 -1.23
C MET A 11 -8.85 15.53 -1.01
N LEU A 12 -7.89 14.98 -1.75
CA LEU A 12 -6.48 15.39 -1.68
C LEU A 12 -6.27 16.82 -2.20
N TYR A 13 -7.07 17.27 -3.16
CA TYR A 13 -7.05 18.64 -3.67
C TYR A 13 -7.61 19.61 -2.64
N TYR A 14 -8.76 19.31 -2.02
CA TYR A 14 -9.34 20.16 -0.95
C TYR A 14 -8.45 20.23 0.28
N ALA A 15 -7.80 19.11 0.66
CA ALA A 15 -6.80 19.09 1.72
C ALA A 15 -5.55 19.93 1.40
N ARG A 16 -5.36 20.37 0.16
CA ARG A 16 -4.29 21.28 -0.25
C ARG A 16 -4.61 22.77 -0.01
N SER A 17 -5.89 23.13 -0.02
CA SER A 17 -6.34 24.51 0.04
C SER A 17 -6.64 25.04 1.45
N GLY A 18 -6.58 24.19 2.47
CA GLY A 18 -6.80 24.55 3.87
C GLY A 18 -5.78 23.91 4.80
N ASN A 19 -5.63 24.38 6.03
CA ASN A 19 -4.71 23.88 7.07
C ASN A 19 -4.76 22.34 7.17
N THR A 20 -3.80 21.68 6.54
CA THR A 20 -3.79 20.26 6.17
C THR A 20 -3.64 19.28 7.33
N GLU A 21 -3.28 19.74 8.51
CA GLU A 21 -3.14 18.91 9.72
C GLU A 21 -4.48 18.51 10.35
N LYS A 22 -5.57 19.20 10.02
CA LYS A 22 -6.90 18.93 10.58
C LYS A 22 -7.71 17.87 9.85
N ASP A 23 -7.26 17.42 8.67
CA ASP A 23 -8.03 16.50 7.80
C ASP A 23 -7.72 15.03 8.03
N PHE A 24 -6.66 14.70 8.79
CA PHE A 24 -6.27 13.33 9.11
C PHE A 24 -6.49 13.03 10.60
N PHE A 25 -7.16 11.93 10.88
CA PHE A 25 -7.37 11.45 12.24
C PHE A 25 -6.29 10.43 12.62
N ILE A 26 -5.15 10.94 13.06
CA ILE A 26 -4.04 10.09 13.50
C ILE A 26 -4.37 9.46 14.85
N LYS A 27 -4.30 8.14 14.93
CA LYS A 27 -4.51 7.37 16.14
C LYS A 27 -3.54 6.21 16.25
N GLN A 28 -3.45 5.65 17.45
CA GLN A 28 -2.76 4.40 17.71
C GLN A 28 -3.53 3.23 17.09
N LEU A 29 -2.84 2.38 16.33
CA LEU A 29 -3.40 1.19 15.69
C LEU A 29 -2.52 -0.01 15.97
N HIS A 30 -3.15 -1.17 16.16
CA HIS A 30 -2.48 -2.46 16.08
C HIS A 30 -2.37 -2.86 14.62
N LEU A 31 -1.14 -3.03 14.14
CA LEU A 31 -0.89 -3.34 12.73
C LEU A 31 -1.56 -4.67 12.32
N GLU A 32 -1.57 -5.64 13.24
CA GLU A 32 -2.23 -6.94 13.07
C GLU A 32 -3.71 -6.80 12.70
N ASP A 33 -4.45 -5.97 13.41
CA ASP A 33 -5.89 -5.76 13.17
C ASP A 33 -6.15 -5.22 11.76
N VAL A 34 -5.35 -4.24 11.36
CA VAL A 34 -5.47 -3.62 10.03
C VAL A 34 -5.15 -4.60 8.91
N ILE A 35 -4.07 -5.39 9.07
CA ILE A 35 -3.68 -6.40 8.08
C ILE A 35 -4.75 -7.48 7.96
N HIS A 36 -5.23 -8.03 9.07
CA HIS A 36 -6.27 -9.05 9.06
C HIS A 36 -7.55 -8.56 8.38
N TYR A 37 -7.97 -7.32 8.67
CA TYR A 37 -9.14 -6.73 8.01
C TYR A 37 -8.96 -6.64 6.49
N VAL A 38 -7.81 -6.16 6.02
CA VAL A 38 -7.53 -6.02 4.58
C VAL A 38 -7.49 -7.39 3.89
N ILE A 39 -6.83 -8.39 4.49
CA ILE A 39 -6.80 -9.75 3.94
C ILE A 39 -8.19 -10.38 3.90
N LEU A 40 -8.99 -10.19 4.94
CA LEU A 40 -10.38 -10.68 4.96
C LEU A 40 -11.21 -10.05 3.83
N LYS A 41 -11.05 -8.75 3.57
CA LYS A 41 -11.72 -8.04 2.47
C LYS A 41 -11.41 -8.65 1.10
N PHE A 42 -10.19 -9.12 0.87
CA PHE A 42 -9.76 -9.72 -0.40
C PHE A 42 -9.78 -11.25 -0.40
N ARG A 43 -10.28 -11.89 0.67
CA ARG A 43 -10.27 -13.35 0.84
C ARG A 43 -10.75 -14.10 -0.39
N ARG A 44 -11.89 -13.69 -0.95
CA ARG A 44 -12.46 -14.36 -2.12
C ARG A 44 -11.52 -14.31 -3.32
N SER A 45 -11.02 -13.13 -3.67
CA SER A 45 -10.10 -12.96 -4.80
C SER A 45 -8.78 -13.70 -4.61
N LEU A 46 -8.26 -13.73 -3.39
CA LEU A 46 -7.06 -14.50 -3.04
C LEU A 46 -7.28 -16.00 -3.22
N MET A 47 -8.43 -16.52 -2.79
CA MET A 47 -8.80 -17.94 -2.97
C MET A 47 -9.00 -18.28 -4.45
N GLU A 48 -9.70 -17.45 -5.22
CA GLU A 48 -9.90 -17.64 -6.66
C GLU A 48 -8.57 -17.70 -7.44
N ASN A 49 -7.57 -16.95 -6.99
CA ASN A 49 -6.20 -16.96 -7.54
C ASN A 49 -5.29 -18.04 -6.90
N LYS A 50 -5.82 -18.89 -6.03
CA LYS A 50 -5.07 -19.93 -5.32
C LYS A 50 -3.81 -19.40 -4.62
N ALA A 51 -3.91 -18.20 -4.06
CA ALA A 51 -2.78 -17.56 -3.41
C ALA A 51 -2.49 -18.18 -2.05
N ILE A 52 -1.23 -18.53 -1.82
CA ILE A 52 -0.70 -18.89 -0.50
C ILE A 52 -0.33 -17.61 0.21
N ILE A 53 -0.90 -17.41 1.40
CA ILE A 53 -0.70 -16.19 2.19
C ILE A 53 0.14 -16.54 3.40
N SER A 54 1.25 -15.82 3.59
CA SER A 54 2.13 -15.91 4.75
C SER A 54 2.11 -14.56 5.48
N ILE A 55 1.71 -14.56 6.74
CA ILE A 55 1.68 -13.36 7.58
C ILE A 55 2.46 -13.68 8.85
N HIS A 56 3.46 -12.87 9.17
CA HIS A 56 4.27 -13.04 10.37
C HIS A 56 4.85 -11.72 10.88
N ASP A 57 5.25 -11.69 12.14
CA ASP A 57 5.93 -10.56 12.79
C ASP A 57 5.17 -9.22 12.67
N ILE A 58 3.83 -9.25 12.71
CA ILE A 58 2.99 -8.05 12.58
C ILE A 58 2.48 -7.49 13.91
N ASP A 59 2.97 -7.97 15.03
CA ASP A 59 2.61 -7.49 16.37
C ASP A 59 3.35 -6.17 16.70
N HIS A 60 2.96 -5.11 15.99
CA HIS A 60 3.51 -3.77 16.21
C HIS A 60 2.39 -2.73 16.34
N ILE A 61 2.67 -1.69 17.12
CA ILE A 61 1.83 -0.51 17.23
C ILE A 61 2.35 0.56 16.27
N ILE A 62 1.44 1.14 15.50
CA ILE A 62 1.71 2.24 14.57
C ILE A 62 0.77 3.42 14.86
N TYR A 63 1.15 4.60 14.38
CA TYR A 63 0.37 5.83 14.51
C TYR A 63 0.10 6.40 13.12
N THR A 64 -1.17 6.39 12.72
CA THR A 64 -1.60 6.91 11.42
C THR A 64 -3.12 7.03 11.36
N ASP A 65 -3.66 7.49 10.23
CA ASP A 65 -5.09 7.46 9.95
C ASP A 65 -5.50 6.08 9.42
N GLU A 66 -6.36 5.39 10.16
CA GLU A 66 -6.81 4.02 9.84
C GLU A 66 -7.49 3.92 8.48
N LYS A 67 -8.39 4.84 8.17
CA LYS A 67 -9.15 4.85 6.91
C LYS A 67 -8.22 4.94 5.71
N TRP A 68 -7.26 5.85 5.76
CA TRP A 68 -6.33 6.03 4.66
C TRP A 68 -5.30 4.92 4.57
N LEU A 69 -4.86 4.39 5.71
CA LEU A 69 -4.00 3.20 5.72
C LEU A 69 -4.71 2.00 5.07
N MET A 70 -5.97 1.75 5.42
CA MET A 70 -6.77 0.70 4.80
C MET A 70 -6.92 0.88 3.29
N PHE A 71 -7.07 2.13 2.81
CA PHE A 71 -7.09 2.43 1.38
C PHE A 71 -5.75 2.05 0.73
N ILE A 72 -4.62 2.52 1.29
CA ILE A 72 -3.28 2.24 0.77
C ILE A 72 -3.02 0.73 0.68
N LEU A 73 -3.27 0.00 1.77
CA LEU A 73 -3.07 -1.45 1.83
C LEU A 73 -4.00 -2.19 0.86
N SER A 74 -5.25 -1.72 0.71
CA SER A 74 -6.19 -2.29 -0.25
C SER A 74 -5.68 -2.13 -1.69
N GLN A 75 -5.08 -0.98 -2.05
CA GLN A 75 -4.48 -0.76 -3.36
C GLN A 75 -3.29 -1.69 -3.60
N ILE A 76 -2.44 -1.89 -2.59
CA ILE A 76 -1.26 -2.76 -2.67
C ILE A 76 -1.70 -4.21 -2.87
N VAL A 77 -2.58 -4.74 -2.02
CA VAL A 77 -3.07 -6.12 -2.12
C VAL A 77 -3.82 -6.36 -3.43
N GLN A 78 -4.63 -5.40 -3.87
CA GLN A 78 -5.32 -5.49 -5.16
C GLN A 78 -4.33 -5.54 -6.33
N ASN A 79 -3.24 -4.77 -6.28
CA ASN A 79 -2.19 -4.84 -7.28
C ASN A 79 -1.51 -6.21 -7.28
N SER A 80 -1.13 -6.76 -6.13
CA SER A 80 -0.55 -8.09 -6.04
C SER A 80 -1.45 -9.15 -6.69
N ILE A 81 -2.74 -9.17 -6.34
CA ILE A 81 -3.72 -10.10 -6.94
C ILE A 81 -3.79 -9.94 -8.46
N LYS A 82 -3.81 -8.70 -8.93
CA LYS A 82 -3.94 -8.36 -10.33
C LYS A 82 -2.76 -8.85 -11.18
N TYR A 83 -1.57 -8.84 -10.61
CA TYR A 83 -0.34 -9.19 -11.28
C TYR A 83 0.19 -10.60 -10.95
N PHE A 84 -0.61 -11.40 -10.27
CA PHE A 84 -0.35 -12.82 -10.11
C PHE A 84 -0.31 -13.53 -11.48
N ASP A 85 0.73 -14.31 -11.73
CA ASP A 85 0.95 -15.03 -12.99
C ASP A 85 1.61 -16.39 -12.84
N LYS A 86 1.71 -16.89 -11.60
CA LYS A 86 2.31 -18.20 -11.30
C LYS A 86 1.25 -19.30 -11.15
N GLN A 87 1.68 -20.55 -11.26
CA GLN A 87 0.84 -21.68 -10.85
C GLN A 87 0.55 -21.67 -9.35
N GLU A 88 1.53 -21.23 -8.56
CA GLU A 88 1.44 -21.03 -7.13
C GLU A 88 1.72 -19.56 -6.83
N ASN A 89 0.66 -18.78 -6.68
CA ASN A 89 0.78 -17.37 -6.29
C ASN A 89 1.03 -17.26 -4.79
N ARG A 90 1.93 -16.37 -4.39
CA ARG A 90 2.29 -16.14 -2.99
C ARG A 90 2.17 -14.66 -2.65
N LEU A 91 1.64 -14.40 -1.47
CA LEU A 91 1.59 -13.07 -0.86
C LEU A 91 2.16 -13.18 0.55
N THR A 92 3.30 -12.52 0.80
CA THR A 92 3.96 -12.50 2.10
C THR A 92 3.83 -11.11 2.69
N ILE A 93 3.38 -11.04 3.95
CA ILE A 93 3.21 -9.80 4.70
C ILE A 93 3.93 -9.95 6.03
N TYR A 94 4.85 -9.05 6.32
CA TYR A 94 5.56 -9.04 7.59
C TYR A 94 5.99 -7.63 7.99
N SER A 95 6.34 -7.44 9.24
CA SER A 95 6.90 -6.17 9.68
C SER A 95 8.20 -6.33 10.43
N GLN A 96 8.98 -5.27 10.47
CA GLN A 96 10.27 -5.20 11.16
C GLN A 96 10.37 -3.89 11.93
N ASP A 97 10.92 -3.98 13.12
CA ASP A 97 11.30 -2.82 13.93
C ASP A 97 12.80 -2.56 13.76
N ASN A 98 13.17 -1.41 13.18
CA ASN A 98 14.57 -1.02 13.02
C ASN A 98 15.06 -0.03 14.11
N GLY A 99 14.28 0.13 15.19
CA GLY A 99 14.58 1.05 16.29
C GLY A 99 13.93 2.43 16.12
N THR A 100 13.96 3.01 14.94
CA THR A 100 13.39 4.33 14.64
C THR A 100 12.06 4.27 13.89
N ASN A 101 11.81 3.18 13.19
CA ASN A 101 10.62 3.00 12.37
C ASN A 101 10.09 1.56 12.48
N ILE A 102 8.80 1.39 12.24
CA ILE A 102 8.21 0.11 11.88
C ILE A 102 8.12 0.04 10.35
N LEU A 103 8.66 -1.02 9.77
CA LEU A 103 8.63 -1.31 8.34
C LEU A 103 7.61 -2.40 8.09
N LEU A 104 6.55 -2.10 7.35
CA LEU A 104 5.60 -3.11 6.86
C LEU A 104 5.96 -3.47 5.43
N VAL A 105 6.22 -4.75 5.20
CA VAL A 105 6.56 -5.30 3.89
C VAL A 105 5.42 -6.14 3.35
N ILE A 106 5.06 -5.90 2.11
CA ILE A 106 4.09 -6.70 1.35
C ILE A 106 4.79 -7.12 0.07
N GLU A 107 4.98 -8.43 -0.10
CA GLU A 107 5.72 -9.01 -1.20
C GLU A 107 4.87 -10.07 -1.92
N ASP A 108 4.79 -9.99 -3.23
CA ASP A 108 4.19 -11.01 -4.08
C ASP A 108 5.22 -11.61 -5.05
N ASN A 109 4.98 -12.83 -5.49
CA ASN A 109 5.77 -13.52 -6.51
C ASN A 109 5.17 -13.40 -7.92
N GLY A 110 4.43 -12.34 -8.20
CA GLY A 110 3.79 -12.11 -9.49
C GLY A 110 4.77 -11.81 -10.63
N CYS A 111 4.26 -11.18 -11.68
CA CYS A 111 5.05 -10.92 -12.89
C CYS A 111 6.20 -9.92 -12.69
N GLY A 112 6.31 -9.28 -11.54
CA GLY A 112 7.33 -8.26 -11.29
C GLY A 112 7.22 -7.04 -12.19
N ILE A 113 8.18 -6.14 -12.07
CA ILE A 113 8.23 -4.88 -12.80
C ILE A 113 9.60 -4.76 -13.46
N LYS A 114 9.61 -4.34 -14.73
CA LYS A 114 10.86 -4.06 -15.44
C LYS A 114 11.63 -2.93 -14.77
N GLU A 115 12.93 -3.04 -14.71
CA GLU A 115 13.81 -2.01 -14.14
C GLU A 115 13.57 -0.63 -14.75
N SER A 116 13.35 -0.56 -16.08
CA SER A 116 13.01 0.67 -16.78
C SER A 116 11.72 1.34 -16.32
N ASP A 117 10.81 0.58 -15.73
CA ASP A 117 9.49 1.05 -15.29
C ASP A 117 9.46 1.42 -13.79
N LEU A 118 10.41 0.90 -13.00
CA LEU A 118 10.43 1.09 -11.54
C LEU A 118 10.42 2.55 -11.08
N SER A 119 11.13 3.42 -11.78
CA SER A 119 11.15 4.85 -11.45
C SER A 119 9.81 5.54 -11.67
N ARG A 120 8.94 4.96 -12.49
CA ARG A 120 7.68 5.54 -12.96
C ARG A 120 6.42 4.97 -12.31
N VAL A 121 6.54 3.90 -11.52
CA VAL A 121 5.37 3.19 -10.95
C VAL A 121 4.46 4.07 -10.10
N PHE A 122 4.98 5.15 -9.55
CA PHE A 122 4.23 6.13 -8.76
C PHE A 122 3.78 7.35 -9.57
N GLU A 123 4.02 7.39 -10.89
CA GLU A 123 3.51 8.46 -11.75
C GLU A 123 2.00 8.29 -12.00
N LYS A 124 1.31 9.42 -12.15
CA LYS A 124 -0.12 9.44 -12.44
C LYS A 124 -0.42 8.77 -13.78
N GLY A 125 -1.31 7.76 -13.75
CA GLY A 125 -1.75 7.07 -14.96
C GLY A 125 -0.74 6.09 -15.55
N PHE A 126 0.40 5.83 -14.87
CA PHE A 126 1.37 4.86 -15.35
C PHE A 126 0.87 3.44 -15.14
N THR A 127 0.86 2.63 -16.19
CA THR A 127 0.35 1.25 -16.18
C THR A 127 1.39 0.19 -16.52
N GLY A 128 2.65 0.59 -16.74
CA GLY A 128 3.73 -0.31 -17.13
C GLY A 128 3.60 -0.89 -18.54
N SER A 129 4.61 -1.66 -18.92
CA SER A 129 4.69 -2.30 -20.25
C SER A 129 3.69 -3.45 -20.42
N ASN A 130 3.12 -3.98 -19.35
CA ASN A 130 2.20 -5.12 -19.34
C ASN A 130 0.72 -4.72 -19.52
N ARG A 131 0.45 -3.71 -20.33
CA ARG A 131 -0.89 -3.15 -20.60
C ARG A 131 -1.96 -4.16 -21.03
N THR A 132 -1.57 -5.32 -21.53
CA THR A 132 -2.49 -6.23 -22.23
C THR A 132 -3.38 -7.06 -21.31
N LYS A 133 -3.13 -7.10 -20.02
CA LYS A 133 -3.86 -8.00 -19.10
C LYS A 133 -4.98 -7.38 -18.28
N THR A 134 -5.06 -6.03 -18.18
CA THR A 134 -5.99 -5.46 -17.21
C THR A 134 -6.40 -4.03 -17.55
N ASN A 135 -7.66 -3.67 -17.23
CA ASN A 135 -8.16 -2.29 -17.17
C ASN A 135 -7.46 -1.50 -16.04
N ALA A 136 -6.14 -1.29 -16.16
CA ALA A 136 -5.34 -0.58 -15.19
C ALA A 136 -5.48 0.93 -15.41
N THR A 137 -5.93 1.66 -14.41
CA THR A 137 -6.02 3.11 -14.45
C THR A 137 -4.69 3.81 -14.17
N GLY A 138 -3.70 3.08 -13.59
CA GLY A 138 -2.43 3.65 -13.15
C GLY A 138 -2.56 4.63 -11.98
N MET A 139 -3.71 4.62 -11.28
CA MET A 139 -4.01 5.58 -10.20
C MET A 139 -3.71 5.05 -8.80
N GLY A 140 -3.76 3.72 -8.62
CA GLY A 140 -3.68 3.12 -7.27
C GLY A 140 -2.39 3.43 -6.53
N LEU A 141 -1.23 3.13 -7.11
CA LEU A 141 0.08 3.40 -6.50
C LEU A 141 0.39 4.90 -6.42
N TYR A 142 0.00 5.67 -7.43
CA TYR A 142 0.12 7.13 -7.41
C TYR A 142 -0.61 7.74 -6.20
N LEU A 143 -1.88 7.39 -5.99
CA LEU A 143 -2.66 7.89 -4.85
C LEU A 143 -2.12 7.37 -3.52
N SER A 144 -1.70 6.10 -3.46
CA SER A 144 -1.06 5.54 -2.27
C SER A 144 0.20 6.31 -1.90
N LYS A 145 1.05 6.64 -2.87
CA LYS A 145 2.26 7.45 -2.63
C LYS A 145 1.94 8.85 -2.13
N LYS A 146 0.93 9.51 -2.73
CA LYS A 146 0.47 10.84 -2.27
C LYS A 146 -0.05 10.81 -0.84
N LEU A 147 -0.88 9.81 -0.52
CA LEU A 147 -1.43 9.64 0.82
C LEU A 147 -0.33 9.36 1.85
N CYS A 148 0.62 8.47 1.52
CA CYS A 148 1.77 8.21 2.39
C CYS A 148 2.52 9.50 2.71
N ASN A 149 2.85 10.30 1.70
CA ASN A 149 3.54 11.57 1.90
C ASN A 149 2.76 12.54 2.80
N ARG A 150 1.43 12.58 2.69
CA ARG A 150 0.56 13.40 3.53
C ARG A 150 0.49 12.90 4.98
N LEU A 151 0.51 11.60 5.16
CA LEU A 151 0.50 10.96 6.49
C LEU A 151 1.88 10.91 7.15
N GLY A 152 2.92 11.46 6.52
CA GLY A 152 4.30 11.36 7.02
C GLY A 152 4.89 9.96 6.92
N LEU A 153 4.32 9.09 6.08
CA LEU A 153 4.80 7.75 5.81
C LEU A 153 5.69 7.74 4.56
N LYS A 154 6.58 6.73 4.47
CA LYS A 154 7.34 6.48 3.24
C LYS A 154 6.81 5.20 2.58
N LEU A 155 6.65 5.25 1.27
CA LEU A 155 6.31 4.08 0.45
C LEU A 155 7.42 3.86 -0.57
N ASN A 156 8.05 2.69 -0.50
CA ASN A 156 9.10 2.27 -1.41
C ASN A 156 8.68 1.00 -2.14
N ILE A 157 9.26 0.78 -3.32
CA ILE A 157 9.05 -0.41 -4.12
C ILE A 157 10.40 -0.98 -4.55
N ALA A 158 10.52 -2.31 -4.51
CA ALA A 158 11.56 -3.09 -5.13
C ALA A 158 10.90 -4.20 -5.92
N SER A 159 11.43 -4.53 -7.08
CA SER A 159 10.86 -5.57 -7.92
C SER A 159 11.91 -6.11 -8.88
N GLU A 160 11.75 -7.37 -9.26
CA GLU A 160 12.49 -8.01 -10.33
C GLU A 160 11.49 -8.63 -11.30
N GLU A 161 11.66 -8.35 -12.60
CA GLU A 161 10.76 -8.85 -13.64
C GLU A 161 10.68 -10.38 -13.59
N LYS A 162 9.46 -10.92 -13.60
CA LYS A 162 9.11 -12.35 -13.48
C LYS A 162 9.42 -13.01 -12.15
N GLU A 163 9.93 -12.29 -11.17
CA GLU A 163 10.30 -12.86 -9.87
C GLU A 163 9.38 -12.36 -8.74
N TYR A 164 9.39 -11.06 -8.45
CA TYR A 164 8.63 -10.52 -7.33
C TYR A 164 8.33 -9.04 -7.46
N THR A 165 7.35 -8.57 -6.68
CA THR A 165 7.16 -7.16 -6.34
C THR A 165 7.05 -7.02 -4.82
N LYS A 166 7.83 -6.10 -4.26
CA LYS A 166 7.92 -5.81 -2.83
C LYS A 166 7.63 -4.34 -2.57
N LEU A 167 6.60 -4.05 -1.81
CA LEU A 167 6.27 -2.71 -1.33
C LEU A 167 6.58 -2.61 0.17
N THR A 168 7.24 -1.54 0.57
CA THR A 168 7.59 -1.27 1.96
C THR A 168 6.99 0.05 2.41
N LEU A 169 6.12 -0.02 3.42
CA LEU A 169 5.58 1.13 4.15
C LEU A 169 6.41 1.35 5.40
N THR A 170 6.92 2.57 5.58
CA THR A 170 7.70 2.97 6.76
C THR A 170 6.88 3.88 7.64
N PHE A 171 6.63 3.46 8.88
CA PHE A 171 5.95 4.21 9.93
C PHE A 171 6.99 4.73 10.92
N PRO A 172 7.21 6.06 11.00
CA PRO A 172 8.09 6.62 12.01
C PRO A 172 7.58 6.28 13.41
N LYS A 173 8.44 5.86 14.30
CA LYS A 173 8.17 5.76 15.75
C LYS A 173 8.24 7.17 16.35
N GLY A 174 7.41 8.08 15.83
CA GLY A 174 7.37 9.46 16.30
C GLY A 174 6.90 9.53 17.73
N THR A 175 7.61 10.32 18.52
CA THR A 175 7.20 10.72 19.83
C THR A 175 5.80 11.32 19.76
N VAL A 176 4.87 10.74 20.50
CA VAL A 176 3.49 11.23 20.73
C VAL A 176 3.49 12.72 21.21
N HIS A 177 4.64 13.28 21.52
CA HIS A 177 4.80 14.62 22.05
C HIS A 177 4.65 15.77 21.03
N ASN A 178 4.57 15.51 19.73
CA ASN A 178 4.42 16.58 18.73
C ASN A 178 2.98 16.83 18.27
N PHE A 179 1.99 16.13 18.82
CA PHE A 179 0.58 16.33 18.47
C PHE A 179 -0.28 16.93 19.59
N SER A 180 0.36 17.41 20.67
CA SER A 180 -0.30 18.05 21.81
C SER A 180 0.21 19.50 21.96
N ASN A 181 -0.10 20.37 20.99
CA ASN A 181 -0.13 21.82 21.17
C ASN A 181 -1.07 22.44 20.15
#